data_eb541fb0038f94cc8d46eadd65ecdf6c
#
_entry.id   eb541fb0038f94cc8d46eadd65ecdf6c
#
_cell.length_a   1.000
_cell.length_b   1.000
_cell.length_c   1.000
_cell.angle_alpha   90.00
_cell.angle_beta   90.00
_cell.angle_gamma   90.00
#
_symmetry.space_group_name_H-M   'P 1'
#
loop_
_entity.id
_entity.type
_entity.pdbx_description
1 polymer ?
#
loop_
_entity_poly.entity_id
_entity_poly.type
_entity_poly.pdbx_seq_one_letter_code
_entity_poly.pdbx_strand_id
1 'polypeptide(L)'
;MPRTLAPALMLAAILATTAAHSLEAVAGKVYRGTDGQSVEVVTLEPRTASEVLIRVRGTESEDDGIALRATLKKHSRGADYVARHRGGDYVLLLQRDGRYEAVLPGVQAFPVKFNQDATDKASTAEVLAAHQQQLESGRIAAFQKKAWPHLEKKYTARAGEAVAALNKACGTASTFTFDWKSFSDEVMAELDVWAACAPLVSRAQVHCATVKTVTALVCRFGPTLGLERGGDTLTFTTTPKGAAEGPAFLDRNLSR
;
A
#
# COMPACT_ATOMS: atom_id res chain seq x y z
N MET A 1 -34.44 -55.55 -39.73
CA MET A 1 -33.60 -54.88 -38.68
C MET A 1 -33.15 -53.53 -39.22
N PRO A 2 -33.73 -52.41 -38.81
CA PRO A 2 -33.32 -51.10 -39.27
C PRO A 2 -32.21 -50.54 -38.36
N ARG A 3 -31.16 -50.05 -38.99
CA ARG A 3 -30.04 -49.32 -38.35
C ARG A 3 -30.45 -47.88 -38.12
N THR A 4 -30.51 -47.43 -36.90
CA THR A 4 -30.70 -46.03 -36.50
C THR A 4 -29.37 -45.32 -36.55
N LEU A 5 -29.24 -44.28 -37.42
CA LEU A 5 -28.17 -43.30 -37.45
C LEU A 5 -28.47 -42.23 -36.41
N ALA A 6 -27.56 -42.03 -35.44
CA ALA A 6 -27.61 -40.91 -34.51
C ALA A 6 -26.88 -39.69 -35.13
N PRO A 7 -27.45 -38.48 -35.05
CA PRO A 7 -26.75 -37.28 -35.49
C PRO A 7 -25.75 -36.80 -34.44
N ALA A 8 -24.50 -36.62 -34.83
CA ALA A 8 -23.46 -35.98 -34.04
C ALA A 8 -23.71 -34.45 -33.96
N LEU A 9 -24.04 -33.93 -32.82
CA LEU A 9 -24.09 -32.51 -32.54
C LEU A 9 -22.65 -31.97 -32.36
N MET A 10 -22.14 -31.24 -33.36
CA MET A 10 -20.94 -30.43 -33.19
C MET A 10 -21.26 -29.17 -32.39
N LEU A 11 -20.75 -29.12 -31.16
CA LEU A 11 -20.77 -27.94 -30.32
C LEU A 11 -19.61 -27.03 -30.76
N ALA A 12 -19.91 -25.97 -31.52
CA ALA A 12 -18.93 -24.91 -31.83
C ALA A 12 -18.75 -24.02 -30.58
N ALA A 13 -17.62 -24.19 -29.88
CA ALA A 13 -17.22 -23.32 -28.79
C ALA A 13 -16.75 -21.98 -29.40
N ILE A 14 -17.57 -20.94 -29.29
CA ILE A 14 -17.19 -19.56 -29.61
C ILE A 14 -16.26 -19.07 -28.49
N LEU A 15 -14.96 -19.12 -28.71
CA LEU A 15 -13.96 -18.44 -27.90
C LEU A 15 -14.12 -16.93 -28.12
N ALA A 16 -14.85 -16.26 -27.23
CA ALA A 16 -14.84 -14.81 -27.16
C ALA A 16 -13.47 -14.37 -26.64
N THR A 17 -12.56 -14.05 -27.56
CA THR A 17 -11.32 -13.34 -27.24
C THR A 17 -11.69 -11.93 -26.80
N THR A 18 -11.75 -11.68 -25.51
CA THR A 18 -11.73 -10.31 -24.97
C THR A 18 -10.39 -9.70 -25.37
N ALA A 19 -10.42 -8.83 -26.36
CA ALA A 19 -9.25 -8.01 -26.71
C ALA A 19 -8.92 -7.16 -25.48
N ALA A 20 -7.89 -7.55 -24.73
CA ALA A 20 -7.30 -6.69 -23.73
C ALA A 20 -6.79 -5.45 -24.50
N HIS A 21 -7.45 -4.31 -24.31
CA HIS A 21 -6.99 -3.06 -24.88
C HIS A 21 -5.60 -2.79 -24.32
N SER A 22 -4.58 -2.94 -25.16
CA SER A 22 -3.21 -2.60 -24.79
C SER A 22 -3.13 -1.09 -24.54
N LEU A 23 -2.50 -0.69 -23.45
CA LEU A 23 -2.21 0.72 -23.21
C LEU A 23 -1.31 1.24 -24.32
N GLU A 24 -1.64 2.40 -24.87
CA GLU A 24 -0.86 3.08 -25.87
C GLU A 24 -0.32 4.42 -25.33
N ALA A 25 0.94 4.71 -25.60
CA ALA A 25 1.61 5.92 -25.18
C ALA A 25 1.51 6.97 -26.31
N VAL A 26 0.68 8.00 -26.14
CA VAL A 26 0.29 8.91 -27.21
C VAL A 26 0.97 10.27 -27.19
N ALA A 27 1.41 10.76 -26.04
CA ALA A 27 2.08 12.06 -25.92
C ALA A 27 3.02 12.07 -24.72
N GLY A 28 4.13 12.78 -24.84
CA GLY A 28 5.12 12.93 -23.78
C GLY A 28 5.43 14.38 -23.47
N LYS A 29 5.92 14.64 -22.27
CA LYS A 29 6.56 15.89 -21.83
C LYS A 29 7.80 15.55 -21.03
N VAL A 30 8.90 16.30 -21.26
CA VAL A 30 10.14 16.13 -20.50
C VAL A 30 10.43 17.39 -19.72
N TYR A 31 10.76 17.22 -18.46
CA TYR A 31 11.26 18.27 -17.59
C TYR A 31 12.71 17.97 -17.23
N ARG A 32 13.55 18.98 -17.08
CA ARG A 32 14.98 18.86 -16.74
C ARG A 32 15.27 19.58 -15.43
N GLY A 33 16.04 18.92 -14.57
CA GLY A 33 16.68 19.52 -13.41
C GLY A 33 18.03 20.17 -13.78
N THR A 34 18.68 20.80 -12.80
CA THR A 34 19.95 21.52 -12.99
C THR A 34 21.15 20.58 -13.11
N ASP A 35 21.09 19.40 -12.50
CA ASP A 35 22.22 18.47 -12.37
C ASP A 35 22.03 17.20 -13.21
N GLY A 36 21.39 17.35 -14.37
CA GLY A 36 21.18 16.26 -15.34
C GLY A 36 19.95 15.39 -15.07
N GLN A 37 19.21 15.66 -14.01
CA GLN A 37 17.95 14.93 -13.75
C GLN A 37 16.91 15.22 -14.83
N SER A 38 16.02 14.24 -15.03
CA SER A 38 14.89 14.38 -15.92
C SER A 38 13.62 13.73 -15.38
N VAL A 39 12.48 14.31 -15.71
CA VAL A 39 11.17 13.75 -15.47
C VAL A 39 10.44 13.63 -16.80
N GLU A 40 10.04 12.44 -17.15
CA GLU A 40 9.25 12.12 -18.35
C GLU A 40 7.82 11.83 -17.92
N VAL A 41 6.86 12.54 -18.49
CA VAL A 41 5.42 12.35 -18.25
C VAL A 41 4.79 11.94 -19.55
N VAL A 42 4.20 10.75 -19.60
CA VAL A 42 3.61 10.16 -20.81
C VAL A 42 2.12 9.94 -20.62
N THR A 43 1.32 10.50 -21.52
CA THR A 43 -0.13 10.29 -21.56
C THR A 43 -0.44 8.92 -22.15
N LEU A 44 -1.39 8.21 -21.55
CA LEU A 44 -1.83 6.89 -21.98
C LEU A 44 -3.23 6.94 -22.63
N GLU A 45 -3.47 6.03 -23.57
CA GLU A 45 -4.81 5.72 -24.12
C GLU A 45 -5.10 4.22 -23.97
N PRO A 46 -6.38 3.81 -23.75
CA PRO A 46 -7.56 4.68 -23.63
C PRO A 46 -7.47 5.59 -22.41
N ARG A 47 -7.81 6.85 -22.61
CA ARG A 47 -7.68 7.88 -21.57
C ARG A 47 -8.67 7.62 -20.44
N THR A 48 -8.21 7.03 -19.36
CA THR A 48 -8.84 7.28 -18.06
C THR A 48 -8.40 8.67 -17.62
N ALA A 49 -9.32 9.56 -17.33
CA ALA A 49 -9.20 11.03 -17.43
C ALA A 49 -8.05 11.71 -16.66
N SER A 50 -7.20 11.00 -15.96
CA SER A 50 -6.09 11.57 -15.17
C SER A 50 -4.87 10.66 -15.03
N GLU A 51 -4.78 9.52 -15.74
CA GLU A 51 -3.64 8.62 -15.63
C GLU A 51 -2.53 8.93 -16.62
N VAL A 52 -1.30 8.89 -16.16
CA VAL A 52 -0.08 9.06 -16.94
C VAL A 52 0.96 8.04 -16.49
N LEU A 53 1.98 7.79 -17.33
CA LEU A 53 3.24 7.24 -16.85
C LEU A 53 4.17 8.39 -16.49
N ILE A 54 4.90 8.23 -15.39
CA ILE A 54 5.93 9.15 -14.96
C ILE A 54 7.22 8.38 -14.66
N ARG A 55 8.34 8.88 -15.19
CA ARG A 55 9.68 8.32 -14.97
C ARG A 55 10.63 9.43 -14.57
N VAL A 56 11.26 9.30 -13.40
CA VAL A 56 12.31 10.20 -12.92
C VAL A 56 13.65 9.53 -13.14
N ARG A 57 14.64 10.24 -13.68
CA ARG A 57 15.98 9.71 -14.02
C ARG A 57 17.09 10.70 -13.65
N GLY A 58 18.29 10.15 -13.48
CA GLY A 58 19.49 10.92 -13.18
C GLY A 58 19.58 11.34 -11.72
N THR A 59 19.02 10.56 -10.82
CA THR A 59 19.08 10.75 -9.37
C THR A 59 19.92 9.65 -8.71
N GLU A 60 20.29 9.83 -7.45
CA GLU A 60 20.99 8.81 -6.65
C GLU A 60 20.01 7.84 -5.94
N SER A 61 18.72 7.91 -6.23
CA SER A 61 17.71 7.03 -5.64
C SER A 61 17.84 5.59 -6.14
N GLU A 62 17.60 4.61 -5.29
CA GLU A 62 17.44 3.20 -5.69
C GLU A 62 16.27 3.00 -6.68
N ASP A 63 15.33 3.93 -6.66
CA ASP A 63 14.17 3.96 -7.54
C ASP A 63 14.38 4.76 -8.83
N ASP A 64 15.63 5.18 -9.13
CA ASP A 64 15.94 5.93 -10.35
C ASP A 64 15.53 5.15 -11.61
N GLY A 65 14.90 5.82 -12.55
CA GLY A 65 14.43 5.23 -13.80
C GLY A 65 13.21 4.33 -13.67
N ILE A 66 12.56 4.25 -12.51
CA ILE A 66 11.29 3.54 -12.38
C ILE A 66 10.18 4.30 -13.13
N ALA A 67 9.43 3.59 -13.99
CA ALA A 67 8.32 4.14 -14.76
C ALA A 67 7.00 3.76 -14.09
N LEU A 68 6.38 4.69 -13.39
CA LEU A 68 5.22 4.47 -12.56
C LEU A 68 3.94 4.99 -13.20
N ARG A 69 2.84 4.28 -12.98
CA ARG A 69 1.50 4.82 -13.21
C ARG A 69 1.20 5.85 -12.12
N ALA A 70 0.81 7.05 -12.52
CA ALA A 70 0.47 8.14 -11.62
C ALA A 70 -0.87 8.75 -11.99
N THR A 71 -1.60 9.21 -10.99
CA THR A 71 -2.85 9.97 -11.16
C THR A 71 -2.57 11.45 -11.04
N LEU A 72 -3.06 12.24 -12.00
CA LEU A 72 -3.00 13.69 -11.96
C LEU A 72 -4.12 14.24 -11.07
N LYS A 73 -3.78 14.73 -9.88
CA LYS A 73 -4.69 15.39 -8.94
C LYS A 73 -4.60 16.91 -9.09
N LYS A 74 -5.62 17.53 -9.69
CA LYS A 74 -5.69 18.99 -9.87
C LYS A 74 -6.19 19.68 -8.60
N HIS A 75 -5.67 20.86 -8.32
CA HIS A 75 -6.10 21.75 -7.23
C HIS A 75 -5.95 23.22 -7.65
N SER A 76 -6.36 24.17 -6.80
CA SER A 76 -6.43 25.61 -7.13
C SER A 76 -5.08 26.22 -7.56
N ARG A 77 -3.94 25.72 -7.07
CA ARG A 77 -2.59 26.25 -7.36
C ARG A 77 -1.79 25.43 -8.35
N GLY A 78 -2.34 24.32 -8.89
CA GLY A 78 -1.63 23.48 -9.85
C GLY A 78 -2.12 22.04 -9.87
N ALA A 79 -1.18 21.09 -9.89
CA ALA A 79 -1.48 19.67 -9.94
C ALA A 79 -0.38 18.84 -9.29
N ASP A 80 -0.76 17.66 -8.78
CA ASP A 80 0.13 16.65 -8.24
C ASP A 80 0.05 15.39 -9.08
N TYR A 81 1.18 14.83 -9.43
CA TYR A 81 1.29 13.52 -10.06
C TYR A 81 1.58 12.49 -8.98
N VAL A 82 0.56 11.72 -8.64
CA VAL A 82 0.54 10.85 -7.47
C VAL A 82 0.60 9.39 -7.88
N ALA A 83 1.60 8.66 -7.42
CA ALA A 83 1.72 7.21 -7.56
C ALA A 83 1.54 6.50 -6.21
N ARG A 84 1.42 5.18 -6.23
CA ARG A 84 1.42 4.37 -5.01
C ARG A 84 2.87 4.05 -4.62
N HIS A 85 3.22 4.33 -3.37
CA HIS A 85 4.50 3.94 -2.78
C HIS A 85 4.27 3.44 -1.35
N ARG A 86 4.80 2.26 -1.05
CA ARG A 86 4.70 1.63 0.28
C ARG A 86 3.27 1.63 0.85
N GLY A 87 2.29 1.35 -0.01
CA GLY A 87 0.87 1.28 0.35
C GLY A 87 0.16 2.62 0.57
N GLY A 88 0.84 3.76 0.36
CA GLY A 88 0.28 5.11 0.46
C GLY A 88 0.37 5.89 -0.85
N ASP A 89 -0.27 7.05 -0.89
CA ASP A 89 -0.11 8.01 -1.98
C ASP A 89 1.23 8.72 -1.84
N TYR A 90 1.95 8.86 -2.96
CA TYR A 90 3.26 9.50 -3.03
C TYR A 90 3.30 10.43 -4.24
N VAL A 91 3.65 11.68 -4.01
CA VAL A 91 3.75 12.69 -5.08
C VAL A 91 5.12 12.58 -5.73
N LEU A 92 5.16 12.31 -7.04
CA LEU A 92 6.40 12.23 -7.82
C LEU A 92 6.76 13.54 -8.49
N LEU A 93 5.76 14.34 -8.88
CA LEU A 93 5.95 15.64 -9.49
C LEU A 93 4.86 16.59 -8.98
N LEU A 94 5.30 17.69 -8.38
CA LEU A 94 4.42 18.76 -7.94
C LEU A 94 4.43 19.87 -8.99
N GLN A 95 3.26 20.46 -9.21
CA GLN A 95 3.10 21.71 -9.95
C GLN A 95 2.44 22.73 -9.04
N ARG A 96 3.11 23.85 -8.79
CA ARG A 96 2.63 24.96 -7.97
C ARG A 96 2.94 26.28 -8.65
N ASP A 97 1.92 27.07 -8.96
CA ASP A 97 2.06 28.42 -9.53
C ASP A 97 3.02 28.45 -10.74
N GLY A 98 2.90 27.44 -11.64
CA GLY A 98 3.73 27.29 -12.84
C GLY A 98 5.15 26.73 -12.61
N ARG A 99 5.53 26.44 -11.36
CA ARG A 99 6.81 25.79 -11.02
C ARG A 99 6.60 24.29 -10.85
N TYR A 100 7.63 23.53 -11.18
CA TYR A 100 7.63 22.08 -11.03
C TYR A 100 8.76 21.63 -10.11
N GLU A 101 8.46 20.67 -9.27
CA GLU A 101 9.42 20.06 -8.35
C GLU A 101 9.23 18.52 -8.38
N ALA A 102 10.32 17.82 -8.64
CA ALA A 102 10.31 16.35 -8.67
C ALA A 102 10.71 15.81 -7.30
N VAL A 103 10.06 14.70 -6.95
CA VAL A 103 10.27 14.00 -5.68
C VAL A 103 10.43 12.52 -5.96
N LEU A 104 11.48 11.91 -5.41
CA LEU A 104 11.71 10.48 -5.47
C LEU A 104 12.15 9.99 -4.09
N PRO A 105 11.78 8.78 -3.65
CA PRO A 105 12.20 8.27 -2.34
C PRO A 105 13.72 8.27 -2.17
N GLY A 106 14.18 8.69 -1.00
CA GLY A 106 15.60 8.69 -0.66
C GLY A 106 16.42 9.87 -1.19
N VAL A 107 15.83 10.76 -2.00
CA VAL A 107 16.51 11.99 -2.47
C VAL A 107 15.72 13.24 -2.09
N GLN A 108 16.44 14.35 -1.96
CA GLN A 108 15.81 15.64 -1.73
C GLN A 108 15.01 16.06 -2.97
N ALA A 109 13.85 16.66 -2.75
CA ALA A 109 13.06 17.25 -3.83
C ALA A 109 13.87 18.31 -4.60
N PHE A 110 13.73 18.33 -5.92
CA PHE A 110 14.51 19.22 -6.78
C PHE A 110 13.65 19.90 -7.84
N PRO A 111 13.96 21.18 -8.18
CA PRO A 111 13.22 21.92 -9.19
C PRO A 111 13.50 21.37 -10.58
N VAL A 112 12.46 21.32 -11.41
CA VAL A 112 12.57 20.94 -12.82
C VAL A 112 11.82 21.94 -13.69
N LYS A 113 12.27 22.10 -14.95
CA LYS A 113 11.66 22.99 -15.95
C LYS A 113 11.30 22.19 -17.18
N PHE A 114 10.17 22.51 -17.79
CA PHE A 114 9.79 21.96 -19.10
C PHE A 114 10.88 22.23 -20.13
N ASN A 115 11.21 21.21 -20.91
CA ASN A 115 12.24 21.29 -21.95
C ASN A 115 11.67 20.75 -23.28
N GLN A 116 11.47 21.65 -24.22
CA GLN A 116 10.88 21.31 -25.54
C GLN A 116 11.81 20.41 -26.34
N ASP A 117 13.11 20.74 -26.43
CA ASP A 117 14.08 19.96 -27.21
C ASP A 117 14.21 18.51 -26.71
N ALA A 118 14.14 18.33 -25.39
CA ALA A 118 14.14 17.00 -24.77
C ALA A 118 12.81 16.28 -25.05
N THR A 119 11.70 17.01 -25.04
CA THR A 119 10.36 16.47 -25.34
C THR A 119 10.29 15.95 -26.78
N ASP A 120 10.80 16.72 -27.75
CA ASP A 120 10.77 16.35 -29.17
C ASP A 120 11.65 15.13 -29.49
N LYS A 121 12.66 14.87 -28.64
CA LYS A 121 13.56 13.71 -28.78
C LYS A 121 13.13 12.51 -27.94
N ALA A 122 12.16 12.66 -27.04
CA ALA A 122 11.75 11.61 -26.13
C ALA A 122 10.92 10.53 -26.84
N SER A 123 11.18 9.29 -26.51
CA SER A 123 10.38 8.14 -26.97
C SER A 123 9.35 7.76 -25.91
N THR A 124 8.07 8.05 -26.17
CA THR A 124 6.97 7.62 -25.30
C THR A 124 6.86 6.08 -25.25
N ALA A 125 7.16 5.42 -26.37
CA ALA A 125 7.20 3.96 -26.46
C ALA A 125 8.26 3.34 -25.53
N GLU A 126 9.44 3.99 -25.38
CA GLU A 126 10.49 3.53 -24.46
C GLU A 126 10.02 3.59 -22.99
N VAL A 127 9.30 4.65 -22.59
CA VAL A 127 8.76 4.76 -21.23
C VAL A 127 7.72 3.69 -20.97
N LEU A 128 6.84 3.41 -21.96
CA LEU A 128 5.86 2.35 -21.86
C LEU A 128 6.49 0.96 -21.78
N ALA A 129 7.49 0.69 -22.61
CA ALA A 129 8.23 -0.58 -22.60
C ALA A 129 8.96 -0.78 -21.25
N ALA A 130 9.59 0.27 -20.71
CA ALA A 130 10.21 0.24 -19.39
C ALA A 130 9.19 -0.07 -18.29
N HIS A 131 8.01 0.53 -18.34
CA HIS A 131 6.92 0.24 -17.41
C HIS A 131 6.50 -1.23 -17.46
N GLN A 132 6.27 -1.78 -18.65
CA GLN A 132 5.88 -3.18 -18.84
C GLN A 132 6.95 -4.14 -18.31
N GLN A 133 8.22 -3.92 -18.68
CA GLN A 133 9.34 -4.71 -18.18
C GLN A 133 9.45 -4.67 -16.64
N GLN A 134 9.22 -3.49 -16.05
CA GLN A 134 9.31 -3.34 -14.60
C GLN A 134 8.09 -3.91 -13.86
N LEU A 135 6.92 -4.01 -14.51
CA LEU A 135 5.80 -4.80 -14.01
C LEU A 135 6.13 -6.30 -13.97
N GLU A 136 6.64 -6.83 -15.09
CA GLU A 136 7.01 -8.25 -15.23
C GLU A 136 8.13 -8.67 -14.28
N SER A 137 9.15 -7.81 -14.09
CA SER A 137 10.25 -8.05 -13.15
C SER A 137 9.88 -7.89 -11.68
N GLY A 138 8.66 -7.39 -11.36
CA GLY A 138 8.22 -7.12 -10.01
C GLY A 138 8.80 -5.85 -9.37
N ARG A 139 9.58 -5.03 -10.11
CA ARG A 139 10.19 -3.79 -9.59
C ARG A 139 9.13 -2.78 -9.14
N ILE A 140 8.07 -2.61 -9.93
CA ILE A 140 6.94 -1.73 -9.56
C ILE A 140 6.20 -2.27 -8.34
N ALA A 141 5.97 -3.58 -8.26
CA ALA A 141 5.35 -4.21 -7.09
C ALA A 141 6.19 -3.99 -5.82
N ALA A 142 7.51 -4.11 -5.92
CA ALA A 142 8.44 -3.85 -4.81
C ALA A 142 8.36 -2.38 -4.34
N PHE A 143 8.31 -1.41 -5.26
CA PHE A 143 8.14 0.02 -4.96
C PHE A 143 6.81 0.30 -4.25
N GLN A 144 5.73 -0.35 -4.68
CA GLN A 144 4.38 -0.16 -4.15
C GLN A 144 4.13 -0.91 -2.84
N LYS A 145 4.90 -1.97 -2.59
CA LYS A 145 4.74 -2.81 -1.40
C LYS A 145 5.08 -2.02 -0.14
N LYS A 146 4.25 -2.17 0.89
CA LYS A 146 4.58 -1.63 2.21
C LYS A 146 5.88 -2.26 2.73
N ALA A 147 6.71 -1.46 3.36
CA ALA A 147 7.94 -1.93 4.01
C ALA A 147 7.58 -2.59 5.36
N TRP A 148 7.11 -3.86 5.32
CA TRP A 148 6.64 -4.60 6.48
C TRP A 148 7.65 -4.62 7.64
N PRO A 149 8.96 -4.89 7.44
CA PRO A 149 9.91 -4.89 8.55
C PRO A 149 9.99 -3.54 9.28
N HIS A 150 9.86 -2.44 8.57
CA HIS A 150 9.81 -1.11 9.17
C HIS A 150 8.52 -0.88 9.97
N LEU A 151 7.37 -1.32 9.42
CA LEU A 151 6.08 -1.23 10.11
C LEU A 151 6.02 -2.15 11.32
N GLU A 152 6.51 -3.38 11.20
CA GLU A 152 6.65 -4.32 12.34
C GLU A 152 7.47 -3.70 13.46
N LYS A 153 8.64 -3.15 13.15
CA LYS A 153 9.49 -2.45 14.13
C LYS A 153 8.75 -1.28 14.77
N LYS A 154 8.09 -0.44 13.97
CA LYS A 154 7.32 0.72 14.45
C LYS A 154 6.17 0.31 15.37
N TYR A 155 5.39 -0.70 14.98
CA TYR A 155 4.24 -1.15 15.78
C TYR A 155 4.69 -1.89 17.04
N THR A 156 5.76 -2.68 16.98
CA THR A 156 6.34 -3.33 18.16
C THR A 156 6.85 -2.31 19.17
N ALA A 157 7.50 -1.23 18.74
CA ALA A 157 7.94 -0.16 19.63
C ALA A 157 6.74 0.53 20.31
N ARG A 158 5.69 0.90 19.58
CA ARG A 158 4.47 1.48 20.13
C ARG A 158 3.77 0.55 21.13
N ALA A 159 3.70 -0.75 20.80
CA ALA A 159 3.15 -1.75 21.70
C ALA A 159 3.96 -1.85 23.00
N GLY A 160 5.28 -1.81 22.91
CA GLY A 160 6.18 -1.81 24.08
C GLY A 160 5.93 -0.62 25.01
N GLU A 161 5.79 0.58 24.47
CA GLU A 161 5.45 1.78 25.24
C GLU A 161 4.08 1.65 25.95
N ALA A 162 3.08 1.17 25.23
CA ALA A 162 1.73 0.99 25.78
C ALA A 162 1.70 -0.08 26.89
N VAL A 163 2.40 -1.19 26.68
CA VAL A 163 2.52 -2.27 27.70
C VAL A 163 3.30 -1.80 28.93
N ALA A 164 4.33 -1.00 28.75
CA ALA A 164 5.03 -0.42 29.90
C ALA A 164 4.09 0.45 30.75
N ALA A 165 3.20 1.22 30.12
CA ALA A 165 2.16 1.98 30.82
C ALA A 165 1.15 1.07 31.54
N LEU A 166 0.67 0.00 30.89
CA LEU A 166 -0.18 -1.03 31.50
C LEU A 166 0.47 -1.65 32.73
N ASN A 167 1.72 -2.11 32.59
CA ASN A 167 2.46 -2.76 33.65
C ASN A 167 2.62 -1.84 34.87
N LYS A 168 2.92 -0.56 34.61
CA LYS A 168 3.00 0.46 35.67
C LYS A 168 1.64 0.67 36.36
N ALA A 169 0.56 0.75 35.60
CA ALA A 169 -0.76 1.03 36.14
C ALA A 169 -1.34 -0.15 36.92
N CYS A 170 -1.13 -1.38 36.46
CA CYS A 170 -1.72 -2.60 37.04
C CYS A 170 -0.78 -3.40 37.92
N GLY A 171 0.50 -3.02 38.04
CA GLY A 171 1.49 -3.77 38.78
C GLY A 171 1.76 -5.16 38.17
N THR A 172 1.78 -5.26 36.84
CA THR A 172 2.01 -6.50 36.07
C THR A 172 3.38 -6.49 35.42
N ALA A 173 3.77 -7.62 34.81
CA ALA A 173 4.96 -7.78 33.99
C ALA A 173 4.60 -8.39 32.61
N SER A 174 3.50 -7.95 32.06
CA SER A 174 3.00 -8.47 30.78
C SER A 174 3.88 -8.03 29.60
N THR A 175 3.90 -8.86 28.56
CA THR A 175 4.47 -8.57 27.25
C THR A 175 3.37 -8.43 26.21
N PHE A 176 3.68 -7.84 25.06
CA PHE A 176 2.74 -7.78 23.93
C PHE A 176 3.42 -8.24 22.64
N THR A 177 2.71 -9.03 21.87
CA THR A 177 3.17 -9.50 20.56
C THR A 177 2.06 -9.44 19.53
N PHE A 178 2.45 -9.27 18.25
CA PHE A 178 1.56 -9.46 17.12
C PHE A 178 1.78 -10.84 16.53
N ASP A 179 0.71 -11.55 16.23
CA ASP A 179 0.78 -12.72 15.36
C ASP A 179 0.82 -12.24 13.89
N TRP A 180 2.02 -11.83 13.43
CA TRP A 180 2.23 -11.28 12.10
C TRP A 180 1.77 -12.20 10.97
N LYS A 181 1.74 -13.51 11.19
CA LYS A 181 1.29 -14.48 10.18
C LYS A 181 -0.21 -14.37 9.89
N SER A 182 -0.98 -13.84 10.83
CA SER A 182 -2.41 -13.61 10.66
C SER A 182 -2.75 -12.39 9.80
N PHE A 183 -1.78 -11.45 9.63
CA PHE A 183 -1.96 -10.23 8.85
C PHE A 183 -1.42 -10.43 7.44
N SER A 184 -2.29 -10.73 6.47
CA SER A 184 -1.88 -10.84 5.06
C SER A 184 -1.42 -9.48 4.50
N ASP A 185 -0.72 -9.50 3.35
CA ASP A 185 -0.24 -8.30 2.67
C ASP A 185 -1.42 -7.37 2.31
N GLU A 186 -2.58 -7.90 1.92
CA GLU A 186 -3.79 -7.14 1.61
C GLU A 186 -4.34 -6.44 2.86
N VAL A 187 -4.43 -7.17 3.95
CA VAL A 187 -4.88 -6.60 5.25
C VAL A 187 -3.93 -5.50 5.69
N MET A 188 -2.64 -5.76 5.64
CA MET A 188 -1.61 -4.79 6.00
C MET A 188 -1.60 -3.58 5.05
N ALA A 189 -2.09 -3.71 3.82
CA ALA A 189 -2.21 -2.59 2.88
C ALA A 189 -3.25 -1.55 3.30
N GLU A 190 -4.31 -1.97 3.97
CA GLU A 190 -5.48 -1.13 4.29
C GLU A 190 -5.60 -0.82 5.78
N LEU A 191 -5.05 -1.68 6.65
CA LEU A 191 -5.24 -1.61 8.10
C LEU A 191 -4.07 -0.89 8.80
N ASP A 192 -4.37 0.08 9.67
CA ASP A 192 -3.43 0.46 10.72
C ASP A 192 -3.47 -0.61 11.81
N VAL A 193 -2.50 -1.54 11.75
CA VAL A 193 -2.43 -2.70 12.64
C VAL A 193 -2.36 -2.28 14.10
N TRP A 194 -1.62 -1.20 14.42
CA TRP A 194 -1.56 -0.72 15.78
C TRP A 194 -2.91 -0.20 16.26
N ALA A 195 -3.58 0.65 15.47
CA ALA A 195 -4.90 1.16 15.84
C ALA A 195 -5.92 0.03 16.08
N ALA A 196 -5.85 -1.05 15.27
CA ALA A 196 -6.73 -2.21 15.43
C ALA A 196 -6.41 -3.07 16.67
N CYS A 197 -5.16 -3.10 17.13
CA CYS A 197 -4.69 -3.92 18.25
C CYS A 197 -4.59 -3.16 19.59
N ALA A 198 -4.40 -1.83 19.55
CA ALA A 198 -4.25 -0.98 20.72
C ALA A 198 -5.39 -1.10 21.76
N PRO A 199 -6.65 -1.35 21.36
CA PRO A 199 -7.73 -1.58 22.30
C PRO A 199 -7.43 -2.67 23.33
N LEU A 200 -6.70 -3.75 22.96
CA LEU A 200 -6.34 -4.81 23.92
C LEU A 200 -5.56 -4.25 25.13
N VAL A 201 -4.53 -3.45 24.88
CA VAL A 201 -3.70 -2.89 25.94
C VAL A 201 -4.46 -1.81 26.73
N SER A 202 -5.17 -0.93 26.04
CA SER A 202 -5.90 0.16 26.72
C SER A 202 -7.07 -0.34 27.56
N ARG A 203 -7.78 -1.39 27.15
CA ARG A 203 -8.84 -2.00 27.95
C ARG A 203 -8.29 -2.88 29.07
N ALA A 204 -7.20 -3.62 28.82
CA ALA A 204 -6.49 -4.34 29.88
C ALA A 204 -6.08 -3.41 31.03
N GLN A 205 -5.65 -2.18 30.73
CA GLN A 205 -5.29 -1.17 31.73
C GLN A 205 -6.48 -0.71 32.58
N VAL A 206 -7.70 -0.72 32.02
CA VAL A 206 -8.94 -0.42 32.77
C VAL A 206 -9.34 -1.61 33.64
N HIS A 207 -9.07 -2.83 33.19
CA HIS A 207 -9.48 -4.09 33.83
C HIS A 207 -8.29 -4.79 34.53
N CYS A 208 -7.51 -4.07 35.32
CA CYS A 208 -6.29 -4.58 35.98
C CYS A 208 -6.51 -5.90 36.74
N ALA A 209 -7.62 -6.04 37.43
CA ALA A 209 -7.92 -7.25 38.21
C ALA A 209 -7.96 -8.52 37.31
N THR A 210 -8.56 -8.40 36.12
CA THR A 210 -8.70 -9.52 35.19
C THR A 210 -7.38 -9.88 34.52
N VAL A 211 -6.48 -8.88 34.31
CA VAL A 211 -5.20 -9.11 33.62
C VAL A 211 -4.02 -9.31 34.55
N LYS A 212 -4.25 -9.29 35.87
CA LYS A 212 -3.18 -9.41 36.87
C LYS A 212 -2.35 -10.69 36.74
N THR A 213 -2.94 -11.77 36.22
CA THR A 213 -2.27 -13.06 36.02
C THR A 213 -1.89 -13.30 34.55
N VAL A 214 -2.04 -12.27 33.69
CA VAL A 214 -1.69 -12.33 32.27
C VAL A 214 -0.25 -11.89 32.09
N THR A 215 0.58 -12.78 31.55
CA THR A 215 1.98 -12.49 31.23
C THR A 215 2.20 -12.17 29.76
N ALA A 216 1.29 -12.59 28.88
CA ALA A 216 1.35 -12.34 27.45
C ALA A 216 0.03 -11.82 26.88
N LEU A 217 0.10 -10.71 26.17
CA LEU A 217 -0.97 -10.16 25.35
C LEU A 217 -0.61 -10.40 23.88
N VAL A 218 -1.51 -11.03 23.13
CA VAL A 218 -1.30 -11.34 21.72
C VAL A 218 -2.42 -10.69 20.91
N CYS A 219 -2.07 -9.99 19.83
CA CYS A 219 -3.03 -9.51 18.86
C CYS A 219 -2.87 -10.25 17.55
N ARG A 220 -3.96 -10.80 17.03
CA ARG A 220 -4.03 -11.44 15.71
C ARG A 220 -5.16 -10.87 14.88
N PHE A 221 -5.11 -11.05 13.57
CA PHE A 221 -6.19 -10.68 12.66
C PHE A 221 -7.11 -11.88 12.38
N GLY A 222 -8.41 -11.60 12.24
CA GLY A 222 -9.40 -12.62 11.88
C GLY A 222 -10.71 -12.01 11.37
N PRO A 223 -11.65 -12.86 10.93
CA PRO A 223 -12.91 -12.40 10.33
C PRO A 223 -13.88 -11.79 11.35
N THR A 224 -13.75 -12.15 12.62
CA THR A 224 -14.63 -11.67 13.70
C THR A 224 -13.80 -11.29 14.93
N LEU A 225 -14.29 -10.30 15.71
CA LEU A 225 -13.69 -9.97 16.99
C LEU A 225 -13.75 -11.18 17.93
N GLY A 226 -12.65 -11.45 18.60
CA GLY A 226 -12.52 -12.55 19.55
C GLY A 226 -11.61 -12.21 20.73
N LEU A 227 -11.87 -12.81 21.89
CA LEU A 227 -10.98 -12.75 23.04
C LEU A 227 -10.88 -14.16 23.61
N GLU A 228 -9.67 -14.71 23.61
CA GLU A 228 -9.37 -16.03 24.09
C GLU A 228 -8.36 -15.95 25.22
N ARG A 229 -8.56 -16.73 26.26
CA ARG A 229 -7.60 -16.87 27.36
C ARG A 229 -7.05 -18.30 27.39
N GLY A 230 -5.75 -18.43 27.20
CA GLY A 230 -5.04 -19.70 27.28
C GLY A 230 -3.98 -19.62 28.38
N GLY A 231 -4.33 -20.10 29.60
CA GLY A 231 -3.43 -19.98 30.75
C GLY A 231 -3.18 -18.50 31.13
N ASP A 232 -1.93 -18.08 31.04
CA ASP A 232 -1.47 -16.72 31.30
C ASP A 232 -1.40 -15.83 30.05
N THR A 233 -1.85 -16.32 28.90
CA THR A 233 -1.90 -15.60 27.63
C THR A 233 -3.32 -15.14 27.31
N LEU A 234 -3.47 -13.88 26.92
CA LEU A 234 -4.71 -13.28 26.45
C LEU A 234 -4.55 -12.91 24.97
N THR A 235 -5.32 -13.58 24.11
CA THR A 235 -5.28 -13.37 22.67
C THR A 235 -6.52 -12.61 22.19
N PHE A 236 -6.31 -11.45 21.60
CA PHE A 236 -7.35 -10.64 20.96
C PHE A 236 -7.31 -10.84 19.45
N THR A 237 -8.42 -11.30 18.88
CA THR A 237 -8.59 -11.32 17.43
C THR A 237 -9.27 -10.02 17.00
N THR A 238 -8.54 -9.22 16.22
CA THR A 238 -9.03 -7.96 15.65
C THR A 238 -9.55 -8.13 14.23
N THR A 239 -10.29 -7.14 13.74
CA THR A 239 -10.88 -7.10 12.38
C THR A 239 -10.55 -5.75 11.73
N PRO A 240 -10.93 -5.48 10.47
CA PRO A 240 -10.80 -4.16 9.86
C PRO A 240 -11.47 -3.04 10.67
N LYS A 241 -12.48 -3.36 11.47
CA LYS A 241 -13.18 -2.42 12.36
C LYS A 241 -12.67 -2.45 13.81
N GLY A 242 -11.57 -3.17 14.06
CA GLY A 242 -11.06 -3.40 15.43
C GLY A 242 -10.79 -2.14 16.23
N ALA A 243 -10.33 -1.08 15.58
CA ALA A 243 -10.11 0.21 16.23
C ALA A 243 -11.42 0.84 16.78
N ALA A 244 -12.52 0.71 16.04
CA ALA A 244 -13.82 1.31 16.41
C ALA A 244 -14.63 0.41 17.35
N GLU A 245 -14.69 -0.89 17.07
CA GLU A 245 -15.56 -1.84 17.76
C GLU A 245 -14.85 -2.59 18.91
N GLY A 246 -13.52 -2.69 18.83
CA GLY A 246 -12.69 -3.42 19.80
C GLY A 246 -12.83 -2.95 21.24
N PRO A 247 -12.83 -1.64 21.55
CA PRO A 247 -12.97 -1.18 22.92
C PRO A 247 -14.23 -1.69 23.61
N ALA A 248 -15.39 -1.53 22.99
CA ALA A 248 -16.66 -1.97 23.56
C ALA A 248 -16.78 -3.51 23.64
N PHE A 249 -16.17 -4.21 22.67
CA PHE A 249 -16.09 -5.68 22.70
C PHE A 249 -15.24 -6.14 23.91
N LEU A 250 -14.07 -5.56 24.11
CA LEU A 250 -13.14 -5.93 25.18
C LEU A 250 -13.70 -5.58 26.56
N ASP A 251 -14.35 -4.44 26.74
CA ASP A 251 -14.98 -4.08 28.01
C ASP A 251 -16.00 -5.15 28.44
N ARG A 252 -16.84 -5.63 27.53
CA ARG A 252 -17.81 -6.70 27.83
C ARG A 252 -17.20 -8.05 28.18
N ASN A 253 -16.01 -8.35 27.64
CA ASN A 253 -15.36 -9.66 27.81
C ASN A 253 -14.30 -9.69 28.91
N LEU A 254 -13.69 -8.54 29.25
CA LEU A 254 -12.74 -8.43 30.35
C LEU A 254 -13.40 -8.19 31.71
N SER A 255 -14.66 -7.77 31.75
CA SER A 255 -15.44 -7.58 33.00
C SER A 255 -16.05 -8.87 33.55
N ARG A 256 -15.88 -9.99 32.85
CA ARG A 256 -16.35 -11.33 33.29
C ARG A 256 -15.22 -12.06 33.99
#